data_d746672a916af72a844e78499ea9147a
#
_entry.id   d746672a916af72a844e78499ea9147a
#
_cell.length_a   1.000
_cell.length_b   1.000
_cell.length_c   1.000
_cell.angle_alpha   90.00
_cell.angle_beta   90.00
_cell.angle_gamma   90.00
#
_symmetry.space_group_name_H-M   'P 1'
#
loop_
_entity.id
_entity.type
_entity.pdbx_description
1 polymer ?
#
loop_
_entity_poly.entity_id
_entity_poly.type
_entity_poly.pdbx_seq_one_letter_code
_entity_poly.pdbx_strand_id
1 'polypeptide(L)'
;MPFEFPRADKPEDVGLSSPRLARIRDALQTDIDKGAIPGAVTLVARRGQIASLDALGYRDREAGAAMKSDTMFRIASMTKPFTSVAAMMLAEEGRLLIADPVSRYIPEFANLEVAVDSDDRSVNKPKTEPSRREMSVHDLLRHTSGLTYAHLAGPFLKSDYEDARVVDEKQTNAEMVGKLGRLPLTYQPGTTYAWSKW
;
A
#
# COMPACT_ATOMS: atom_id res chain seq x y z
N MET A 1 19.00 17.52 14.93
CA MET A 1 18.04 18.59 14.62
C MET A 1 16.93 17.97 13.78
N PRO A 2 15.65 18.28 13.98
CA PRO A 2 14.62 17.84 13.04
C PRO A 2 14.93 18.42 11.66
N PHE A 3 14.86 17.60 10.63
CA PHE A 3 15.04 18.04 9.26
C PHE A 3 13.81 18.85 8.85
N GLU A 4 14.00 20.15 8.64
CA GLU A 4 12.95 21.03 8.17
C GLU A 4 13.14 21.27 6.68
N PHE A 5 12.14 20.93 5.87
CA PHE A 5 12.16 21.26 4.45
C PHE A 5 12.14 22.76 4.27
N PRO A 6 13.06 23.34 3.49
CA PRO A 6 13.05 24.77 3.22
C PRO A 6 11.74 25.17 2.52
N ARG A 7 11.28 26.38 2.81
CA ARG A 7 10.11 26.96 2.13
C ARG A 7 10.58 27.99 1.12
N ALA A 8 9.91 28.03 -0.03
CA ALA A 8 10.06 29.13 -0.98
C ALA A 8 9.36 30.36 -0.40
N ASP A 9 9.92 31.56 -0.61
CA ASP A 9 9.28 32.80 -0.19
C ASP A 9 7.95 33.00 -0.91
N LYS A 10 7.91 32.64 -2.18
CA LYS A 10 6.69 32.59 -3.01
C LYS A 10 6.77 31.44 -4.01
N PRO A 11 5.64 30.87 -4.44
CA PRO A 11 5.60 29.78 -5.41
C PRO A 11 6.34 30.06 -6.72
N GLU A 12 6.36 31.29 -7.16
CA GLU A 12 7.02 31.74 -8.39
C GLU A 12 8.54 31.51 -8.36
N ASP A 13 9.18 31.58 -7.19
CA ASP A 13 10.63 31.36 -7.04
C ASP A 13 11.05 29.95 -7.41
N VAL A 14 10.12 29.00 -7.27
CA VAL A 14 10.31 27.62 -7.70
C VAL A 14 9.60 27.29 -9.01
N GLY A 15 9.11 28.33 -9.72
CA GLY A 15 8.47 28.21 -11.03
C GLY A 15 7.06 27.62 -10.97
N LEU A 16 6.33 27.88 -9.89
CA LEU A 16 4.90 27.59 -9.72
C LEU A 16 4.11 28.89 -9.74
N SER A 17 2.79 28.80 -9.91
CA SER A 17 1.90 29.96 -10.00
C SER A 17 1.00 30.02 -8.77
N SER A 18 1.13 31.06 -7.96
CA SER A 18 0.28 31.29 -6.79
C SER A 18 -1.22 31.26 -7.14
N PRO A 19 -1.72 31.91 -8.22
CA PRO A 19 -3.14 31.82 -8.57
C PRO A 19 -3.61 30.43 -8.98
N ARG A 20 -2.70 29.58 -9.52
CA ARG A 20 -3.06 28.20 -9.83
C ARG A 20 -3.08 27.31 -8.60
N LEU A 21 -2.17 27.52 -7.66
CA LEU A 21 -2.17 26.79 -6.38
C LEU A 21 -3.40 27.13 -5.53
N ALA A 22 -3.85 28.39 -5.55
CA ALA A 22 -5.06 28.80 -4.87
C ALA A 22 -6.30 27.99 -5.29
N ARG A 23 -6.38 27.56 -6.56
CA ARG A 23 -7.49 26.73 -7.05
C ARG A 23 -7.60 25.38 -6.34
N ILE A 24 -6.48 24.82 -5.87
CA ILE A 24 -6.49 23.58 -5.09
C ILE A 24 -7.24 23.81 -3.77
N ARG A 25 -6.90 24.90 -3.10
CA ARG A 25 -7.55 25.33 -1.87
C ARG A 25 -9.05 25.55 -2.05
N ASP A 26 -9.43 26.30 -3.10
CA ASP A 26 -10.83 26.63 -3.39
C ASP A 26 -11.66 25.37 -3.69
N ALA A 27 -11.10 24.43 -4.45
CA ALA A 27 -11.76 23.16 -4.75
C ALA A 27 -11.98 22.33 -3.48
N LEU A 28 -10.95 22.17 -2.65
CA LEU A 28 -11.05 21.42 -1.39
C LEU A 28 -12.00 22.10 -0.40
N GLN A 29 -11.97 23.42 -0.30
CA GLN A 29 -12.90 24.15 0.56
C GLN A 29 -14.34 23.93 0.11
N THR A 30 -14.59 23.92 -1.21
CA THR A 30 -15.90 23.60 -1.76
C THR A 30 -16.40 22.21 -1.35
N ASP A 31 -15.51 21.19 -1.36
CA ASP A 31 -15.87 19.82 -0.97
C ASP A 31 -16.08 19.70 0.55
N ILE A 32 -15.32 20.45 1.34
CA ILE A 32 -15.49 20.55 2.80
C ILE A 32 -16.86 21.20 3.13
N ASP A 33 -17.19 22.30 2.45
CA ASP A 33 -18.45 23.03 2.67
C ASP A 33 -19.68 22.18 2.29
N LYS A 34 -19.57 21.35 1.23
CA LYS A 34 -20.59 20.38 0.83
C LYS A 34 -20.66 19.16 1.77
N GLY A 35 -19.72 18.99 2.68
CA GLY A 35 -19.64 17.84 3.57
C GLY A 35 -19.10 16.56 2.91
N ALA A 36 -18.56 16.63 1.70
CA ALA A 36 -17.99 15.49 0.99
C ALA A 36 -16.75 14.94 1.69
N ILE A 37 -15.92 15.83 2.26
CA ILE A 37 -14.77 15.48 3.09
C ILE A 37 -14.78 16.33 4.37
N PRO A 38 -14.26 15.82 5.49
CA PRO A 38 -14.19 16.61 6.73
C PRO A 38 -13.12 17.70 6.68
N GLY A 39 -12.02 17.46 6.01
CA GLY A 39 -10.89 18.37 5.89
C GLY A 39 -9.75 17.74 5.10
N ALA A 40 -8.72 18.53 4.84
CA ALA A 40 -7.56 18.11 4.06
C ALA A 40 -6.28 18.81 4.51
N VAL A 41 -5.14 18.17 4.30
CA VAL A 41 -3.82 18.81 4.30
C VAL A 41 -3.22 18.63 2.91
N THR A 42 -2.77 19.71 2.30
CA THR A 42 -2.07 19.67 1.01
C THR A 42 -0.67 20.23 1.14
N LEU A 43 0.27 19.60 0.48
CA LEU A 43 1.64 20.08 0.35
C LEU A 43 2.05 20.01 -1.11
N VAL A 44 2.54 21.12 -1.63
CA VAL A 44 3.16 21.20 -2.96
C VAL A 44 4.60 21.66 -2.80
N ALA A 45 5.53 20.83 -3.27
CA ALA A 45 6.95 21.14 -3.25
C ALA A 45 7.56 21.05 -4.65
N ARG A 46 8.55 21.86 -4.92
CA ARG A 46 9.35 21.84 -6.15
C ARG A 46 10.76 22.32 -5.88
N ARG A 47 11.75 21.72 -6.56
CA ARG A 47 13.18 22.06 -6.39
C ARG A 47 13.64 21.94 -4.93
N GLY A 48 13.10 20.97 -4.18
CA GLY A 48 13.46 20.75 -2.78
C GLY A 48 12.87 21.79 -1.80
N GLN A 49 11.95 22.66 -2.23
CA GLN A 49 11.32 23.67 -1.38
C GLN A 49 9.81 23.52 -1.38
N ILE A 50 9.19 23.76 -0.22
CA ILE A 50 7.73 23.79 -0.07
C ILE A 50 7.22 25.11 -0.64
N ALA A 51 6.38 25.05 -1.68
CA ALA A 51 5.75 26.18 -2.32
C ALA A 51 4.36 26.50 -1.73
N SER A 52 3.63 25.49 -1.24
CA SER A 52 2.34 25.64 -0.56
C SER A 52 2.16 24.53 0.46
N LEU A 53 1.60 24.87 1.61
CA LEU A 53 1.19 23.93 2.66
C LEU A 53 -0.08 24.49 3.28
N ASP A 54 -1.21 23.85 3.03
CA ASP A 54 -2.51 24.25 3.51
C ASP A 54 -3.15 23.15 4.37
N ALA A 55 -3.78 23.57 5.47
CA ALA A 55 -4.62 22.71 6.30
C ALA A 55 -6.02 23.33 6.34
N LEU A 56 -7.03 22.59 5.85
CA LEU A 56 -8.39 23.06 5.61
C LEU A 56 -9.40 22.21 6.34
N GLY A 57 -10.47 22.81 6.86
CA GLY A 57 -11.56 22.11 7.51
C GLY A 57 -11.18 21.50 8.87
N TYR A 58 -11.67 20.30 9.14
CA TYR A 58 -11.60 19.67 10.44
C TYR A 58 -10.89 18.32 10.37
N ARG A 59 -10.07 18.01 11.39
CA ARG A 59 -9.58 16.63 11.65
C ARG A 59 -10.63 15.77 12.35
N ASP A 60 -11.53 16.43 13.07
CA ASP A 60 -12.71 15.85 13.71
C ASP A 60 -13.83 16.90 13.66
N ARG A 61 -14.82 16.63 12.79
CA ARG A 61 -15.94 17.58 12.56
C ARG A 61 -16.89 17.61 13.74
N GLU A 62 -17.14 16.47 14.38
CA GLU A 62 -18.09 16.37 15.50
C GLU A 62 -17.56 17.11 16.72
N ALA A 63 -16.27 17.00 16.98
CA ALA A 63 -15.60 17.73 18.06
C ALA A 63 -15.25 19.19 17.72
N GLY A 64 -15.51 19.65 16.47
CA GLY A 64 -15.10 20.98 16.01
C GLY A 64 -13.60 21.19 15.96
N ALA A 65 -12.80 20.11 15.97
CA ALA A 65 -11.34 20.20 16.02
C ALA A 65 -10.77 20.51 14.63
N ALA A 66 -10.15 21.68 14.48
CA ALA A 66 -9.61 22.14 13.21
C ALA A 66 -8.48 21.22 12.69
N MET A 67 -8.39 21.11 11.35
CA MET A 67 -7.27 20.48 10.68
C MET A 67 -5.98 21.26 10.92
N LYS A 68 -4.87 20.55 11.07
CA LYS A 68 -3.52 21.13 11.21
C LYS A 68 -2.56 20.42 10.26
N SER A 69 -1.47 21.08 9.91
CA SER A 69 -0.43 20.53 9.02
C SER A 69 0.27 19.29 9.61
N ASP A 70 0.25 19.13 10.92
CA ASP A 70 0.81 18.00 11.66
C ASP A 70 -0.25 16.93 12.04
N THR A 71 -1.46 17.02 11.51
CA THR A 71 -2.50 16.01 11.74
C THR A 71 -2.07 14.65 11.21
N MET A 72 -2.21 13.62 12.03
CA MET A 72 -1.91 12.24 11.62
C MET A 72 -3.03 11.65 10.75
N PHE A 73 -2.63 10.99 9.66
CA PHE A 73 -3.53 10.30 8.75
C PHE A 73 -3.24 8.79 8.71
N ARG A 74 -4.28 7.98 8.56
CA ARG A 74 -4.13 6.57 8.19
C ARG A 74 -3.89 6.49 6.68
N ILE A 75 -2.63 6.36 6.29
CA ILE A 75 -2.22 6.45 4.89
C ILE A 75 -2.43 5.17 4.08
N ALA A 76 -2.92 4.09 4.72
CA ALA A 76 -3.24 2.81 4.07
C ALA A 76 -2.12 2.36 3.10
N SER A 77 -2.43 2.14 1.82
CA SER A 77 -1.46 1.67 0.83
C SER A 77 -0.31 2.63 0.52
N MET A 78 -0.42 3.89 0.88
CA MET A 78 0.73 4.82 0.81
C MET A 78 1.86 4.45 1.78
N THR A 79 1.65 3.51 2.70
CA THR A 79 2.71 2.88 3.50
C THR A 79 3.70 2.08 2.64
N LYS A 80 3.27 1.52 1.49
CA LYS A 80 4.11 0.67 0.63
C LYS A 80 5.40 1.34 0.13
N PRO A 81 5.38 2.60 -0.37
CA PRO A 81 6.62 3.29 -0.72
C PRO A 81 7.62 3.37 0.44
N PHE A 82 7.16 3.63 1.67
CA PHE A 82 8.05 3.67 2.84
C PHE A 82 8.67 2.31 3.12
N THR A 83 7.86 1.24 3.08
CA THR A 83 8.35 -0.14 3.25
C THR A 83 9.33 -0.51 2.13
N SER A 84 9.03 -0.14 0.88
CA SER A 84 9.90 -0.39 -0.26
C SER A 84 11.25 0.33 -0.12
N VAL A 85 11.25 1.59 0.33
CA VAL A 85 12.50 2.32 0.60
C VAL A 85 13.29 1.63 1.70
N ALA A 86 12.66 1.22 2.80
CA ALA A 86 13.33 0.49 3.87
C ALA A 86 13.94 -0.83 3.37
N ALA A 87 13.23 -1.58 2.51
CA ALA A 87 13.77 -2.79 1.88
C ALA A 87 14.97 -2.47 0.98
N MET A 88 14.93 -1.39 0.21
CA MET A 88 16.05 -0.98 -0.63
C MET A 88 17.26 -0.50 0.18
N MET A 89 17.05 0.14 1.33
CA MET A 89 18.15 0.47 2.25
C MET A 89 18.85 -0.79 2.75
N LEU A 90 18.09 -1.84 3.11
CA LEU A 90 18.68 -3.13 3.48
C LEU A 90 19.42 -3.79 2.31
N ALA A 91 18.93 -3.59 1.08
CA ALA A 91 19.61 -4.11 -0.12
C ALA A 91 20.93 -3.37 -0.38
N GLU A 92 21.00 -2.06 -0.20
CA GLU A 92 22.22 -1.25 -0.30
C GLU A 92 23.26 -1.66 0.76
N GLU A 93 22.81 -2.05 1.96
CA GLU A 93 23.65 -2.58 3.03
C GLU A 93 24.10 -4.05 2.80
N GLY A 94 23.65 -4.70 1.74
CA GLY A 94 23.92 -6.12 1.46
C GLY A 94 23.25 -7.11 2.41
N ARG A 95 22.27 -6.67 3.19
CA ARG A 95 21.52 -7.47 4.17
C ARG A 95 20.30 -8.18 3.54
N LEU A 96 19.88 -7.73 2.39
CA LEU A 96 18.77 -8.28 1.61
C LEU A 96 19.12 -8.22 0.14
N LEU A 97 18.84 -9.28 -0.62
CA LEU A 97 18.90 -9.25 -2.07
C LEU A 97 17.49 -9.31 -2.64
N ILE A 98 17.15 -8.39 -3.52
CA ILE A 98 15.80 -8.35 -4.12
C ILE A 98 15.50 -9.58 -4.98
N ALA A 99 16.53 -10.28 -5.47
CA ALA A 99 16.42 -11.54 -6.21
C ALA A 99 16.24 -12.77 -5.31
N ASP A 100 16.51 -12.65 -4.00
CA ASP A 100 16.35 -13.76 -3.08
C ASP A 100 14.90 -14.24 -3.00
N PRO A 101 14.66 -15.54 -2.79
CA PRO A 101 13.36 -16.04 -2.43
C PRO A 101 12.93 -15.47 -1.09
N VAL A 102 11.65 -15.11 -0.98
CA VAL A 102 11.08 -14.57 0.26
C VAL A 102 11.21 -15.56 1.41
N SER A 103 11.14 -16.86 1.10
CA SER A 103 11.29 -17.95 2.08
C SER A 103 12.62 -17.93 2.85
N ARG A 104 13.65 -17.31 2.29
CA ARG A 104 14.93 -17.09 2.99
C ARG A 104 14.77 -16.23 4.25
N TYR A 105 13.83 -15.31 4.23
CA TYR A 105 13.56 -14.35 5.31
C TYR A 105 12.29 -14.71 6.09
N ILE A 106 11.34 -15.34 5.40
CA ILE A 106 10.01 -15.70 5.90
C ILE A 106 9.73 -17.16 5.48
N PRO A 107 10.15 -18.16 6.30
CA PRO A 107 10.08 -19.58 5.94
C PRO A 107 8.67 -20.08 5.61
N GLU A 108 7.63 -19.41 6.10
CA GLU A 108 6.22 -19.74 5.83
C GLU A 108 5.86 -19.63 4.34
N PHE A 109 6.68 -18.93 3.55
CA PHE A 109 6.48 -18.80 2.11
C PHE A 109 7.26 -19.81 1.26
N ALA A 110 7.88 -20.80 1.91
CA ALA A 110 8.43 -21.94 1.18
C ALA A 110 7.32 -22.86 0.66
N ASN A 111 7.54 -23.48 -0.48
CA ASN A 111 6.67 -24.53 -1.06
C ASN A 111 5.20 -24.11 -1.22
N LEU A 112 4.95 -22.87 -1.63
CA LEU A 112 3.60 -22.38 -1.88
C LEU A 112 2.98 -23.09 -3.09
N GLU A 113 1.67 -23.28 -3.02
CA GLU A 113 0.86 -23.78 -4.13
C GLU A 113 0.18 -22.62 -4.86
N VAL A 114 -0.18 -22.87 -6.11
CA VAL A 114 -0.87 -21.91 -6.98
C VAL A 114 -2.21 -22.51 -7.37
N ALA A 115 -3.26 -21.75 -7.25
CA ALA A 115 -4.58 -22.15 -7.72
C ALA A 115 -4.58 -22.25 -9.25
N VAL A 116 -5.11 -23.36 -9.75
CA VAL A 116 -5.37 -23.55 -11.16
C VAL A 116 -6.88 -23.56 -11.41
N ASP A 117 -7.28 -22.98 -12.53
CA ASP A 117 -8.68 -22.98 -12.93
C ASP A 117 -9.12 -24.43 -13.14
N SER A 118 -10.20 -24.83 -12.48
CA SER A 118 -10.78 -26.15 -12.68
C SER A 118 -12.12 -25.98 -13.39
N ASP A 119 -12.32 -26.69 -14.48
CA ASP A 119 -13.61 -26.75 -15.18
C ASP A 119 -14.73 -27.33 -14.29
N ASP A 120 -14.35 -27.98 -13.21
CA ASP A 120 -15.28 -28.57 -12.25
C ASP A 120 -15.72 -27.57 -11.17
N ARG A 121 -16.80 -26.87 -11.45
CA ARG A 121 -17.44 -25.91 -10.53
C ARG A 121 -18.18 -26.57 -9.36
N SER A 122 -18.20 -27.89 -9.28
CA SER A 122 -18.84 -28.64 -8.18
C SER A 122 -17.92 -28.80 -6.96
N VAL A 123 -16.64 -28.47 -7.08
CA VAL A 123 -15.66 -28.61 -6.01
C VAL A 123 -15.51 -27.31 -5.25
N ASN A 124 -15.83 -27.32 -3.95
CA ASN A 124 -15.72 -26.16 -3.06
C ASN A 124 -14.27 -25.73 -2.74
N LYS A 125 -13.26 -26.38 -3.31
CA LYS A 125 -11.85 -26.01 -3.12
C LYS A 125 -11.16 -25.91 -4.47
N PRO A 126 -10.28 -24.91 -4.64
CA PRO A 126 -9.50 -24.78 -5.86
C PRO A 126 -8.57 -25.99 -6.02
N LYS A 127 -8.43 -26.48 -7.23
CA LYS A 127 -7.32 -27.35 -7.59
C LYS A 127 -6.04 -26.54 -7.50
N THR A 128 -4.98 -27.11 -6.95
CA THR A 128 -3.69 -26.43 -6.81
C THR A 128 -2.59 -27.20 -7.52
N GLU A 129 -1.55 -26.50 -7.91
CA GLU A 129 -0.28 -27.06 -8.39
C GLU A 129 0.88 -26.40 -7.63
N PRO A 130 2.03 -27.06 -7.51
CA PRO A 130 3.21 -26.44 -6.92
C PRO A 130 3.60 -25.17 -7.68
N SER A 131 4.08 -24.17 -6.94
CA SER A 131 4.70 -23.01 -7.55
C SER A 131 5.91 -23.43 -8.38
N ARG A 132 6.03 -22.95 -9.62
CA ARG A 132 7.14 -23.28 -10.53
C ARG A 132 8.47 -22.71 -10.07
N ARG A 133 8.44 -21.69 -9.25
CA ARG A 133 9.56 -21.12 -8.51
C ARG A 133 9.06 -20.43 -7.25
N GLU A 134 9.92 -20.24 -6.30
CA GLU A 134 9.60 -19.43 -5.14
C GLU A 134 9.39 -17.95 -5.53
N MET A 135 8.52 -17.25 -4.80
CA MET A 135 8.39 -15.81 -4.97
C MET A 135 9.63 -15.10 -4.44
N SER A 136 10.13 -14.14 -5.18
CA SER A 136 11.24 -13.30 -4.78
C SER A 136 10.77 -12.03 -4.06
N VAL A 137 11.69 -11.38 -3.33
CA VAL A 137 11.44 -10.03 -2.79
C VAL A 137 11.05 -9.06 -3.90
N HIS A 138 11.66 -9.19 -5.10
CA HIS A 138 11.30 -8.40 -6.27
C HIS A 138 9.84 -8.60 -6.70
N ASP A 139 9.33 -9.85 -6.61
CA ASP A 139 7.92 -10.11 -6.94
C ASP A 139 6.95 -9.43 -5.97
N LEU A 140 7.30 -9.33 -4.68
CA LEU A 140 6.54 -8.54 -3.73
C LEU A 140 6.56 -7.05 -4.10
N LEU A 141 7.75 -6.47 -4.30
CA LEU A 141 7.92 -5.05 -4.59
C LEU A 141 7.17 -4.59 -5.85
N ARG A 142 7.02 -5.45 -6.86
CA ARG A 142 6.34 -5.13 -8.12
C ARG A 142 4.93 -5.70 -8.27
N HIS A 143 4.36 -6.26 -7.20
CA HIS A 143 3.02 -6.88 -7.22
C HIS A 143 2.86 -8.07 -8.20
N THR A 144 3.87 -8.92 -8.31
CA THR A 144 3.83 -10.14 -9.12
C THR A 144 4.04 -11.41 -8.31
N SER A 145 3.85 -11.35 -6.99
CA SER A 145 4.05 -12.47 -6.07
C SER A 145 2.98 -13.58 -6.20
N GLY A 146 1.81 -13.25 -6.71
CA GLY A 146 0.64 -14.13 -6.71
C GLY A 146 -0.21 -14.04 -5.44
N LEU A 147 0.24 -13.32 -4.40
CA LEU A 147 -0.58 -13.01 -3.23
C LEU A 147 -1.72 -12.06 -3.63
N THR A 148 -2.85 -12.16 -2.96
CA THR A 148 -4.04 -11.37 -3.29
C THR A 148 -4.84 -10.94 -2.05
N TYR A 149 -5.94 -10.24 -2.27
CA TYR A 149 -7.00 -9.99 -1.29
C TYR A 149 -8.21 -10.86 -1.61
N ALA A 150 -9.02 -11.20 -0.62
CA ALA A 150 -10.25 -11.96 -0.81
C ALA A 150 -11.16 -11.36 -1.92
N HIS A 151 -11.33 -10.04 -1.95
CA HIS A 151 -12.18 -9.36 -2.94
C HIS A 151 -11.56 -9.27 -4.35
N LEU A 152 -10.27 -9.56 -4.51
CA LEU A 152 -9.54 -9.63 -5.78
C LEU A 152 -9.20 -11.08 -6.17
N ALA A 153 -9.32 -12.02 -5.23
CA ALA A 153 -9.19 -13.43 -5.51
C ALA A 153 -10.33 -13.87 -6.42
N GLY A 154 -10.05 -14.69 -7.40
CA GLY A 154 -11.09 -15.29 -8.23
C GLY A 154 -12.11 -16.07 -7.36
N PRO A 155 -13.27 -16.42 -7.92
CA PRO A 155 -14.37 -17.04 -7.17
C PRO A 155 -13.97 -18.29 -6.38
N PHE A 156 -12.96 -19.01 -6.84
CA PHE A 156 -12.45 -20.23 -6.20
C PHE A 156 -11.58 -20.00 -4.96
N LEU A 157 -10.94 -18.82 -4.82
CA LEU A 157 -10.05 -18.51 -3.70
C LEU A 157 -10.69 -17.54 -2.71
N LYS A 158 -11.77 -16.89 -3.09
CA LYS A 158 -12.37 -15.83 -2.28
C LYS A 158 -12.72 -16.31 -0.88
N SER A 159 -13.41 -17.46 -0.77
CA SER A 159 -13.80 -18.04 0.52
C SER A 159 -12.59 -18.37 1.40
N ASP A 160 -11.54 -19.00 0.84
CA ASP A 160 -10.35 -19.38 1.59
C ASP A 160 -9.65 -18.15 2.20
N TYR A 161 -9.56 -17.06 1.44
CA TYR A 161 -8.97 -15.80 1.91
C TYR A 161 -9.89 -15.06 2.91
N GLU A 162 -11.22 -15.15 2.77
CA GLU A 162 -12.19 -14.63 3.74
C GLU A 162 -12.12 -15.40 5.06
N ASP A 163 -12.16 -16.72 5.01
CA ASP A 163 -12.13 -17.61 6.18
C ASP A 163 -10.82 -17.49 6.97
N ALA A 164 -9.70 -17.33 6.26
CA ALA A 164 -8.40 -17.09 6.88
C ALA A 164 -8.31 -15.73 7.57
N ARG A 165 -9.22 -14.79 7.26
CA ARG A 165 -9.23 -13.44 7.85
C ARG A 165 -7.86 -12.77 7.79
N VAL A 166 -7.24 -12.79 6.60
CA VAL A 166 -5.91 -12.18 6.38
C VAL A 166 -5.91 -10.65 6.57
N VAL A 167 -7.10 -10.04 6.57
CA VAL A 167 -7.30 -8.62 6.85
C VAL A 167 -7.98 -8.49 8.22
N ASP A 168 -7.21 -8.66 9.29
CA ASP A 168 -7.68 -8.45 10.65
C ASP A 168 -6.81 -7.38 11.32
N GLU A 169 -7.43 -6.32 11.82
CA GLU A 169 -6.71 -5.20 12.45
C GLU A 169 -6.09 -5.57 13.79
N LYS A 170 -6.52 -6.67 14.41
CA LYS A 170 -6.04 -7.12 15.71
C LYS A 170 -4.91 -8.14 15.64
N GLN A 171 -4.56 -8.61 14.43
CA GLN A 171 -3.50 -9.59 14.25
C GLN A 171 -2.13 -8.93 14.14
N THR A 172 -1.10 -9.66 14.52
CA THR A 172 0.29 -9.31 14.27
C THR A 172 0.69 -9.61 12.82
N ASN A 173 1.81 -9.01 12.35
CA ASN A 173 2.36 -9.34 11.03
C ASN A 173 2.75 -10.83 10.92
N ALA A 174 3.28 -11.42 11.99
CA ALA A 174 3.63 -12.86 12.00
C ALA A 174 2.41 -13.75 11.82
N GLU A 175 1.29 -13.45 12.51
CA GLU A 175 0.03 -14.17 12.33
C GLU A 175 -0.52 -14.02 10.91
N MET A 176 -0.45 -12.82 10.33
CA MET A 176 -0.86 -12.57 8.95
C MET A 176 -0.02 -13.39 7.96
N VAL A 177 1.29 -13.38 8.14
CA VAL A 177 2.23 -14.16 7.31
C VAL A 177 1.95 -15.66 7.42
N GLY A 178 1.77 -16.19 8.64
CA GLY A 178 1.43 -17.59 8.85
C GLY A 178 0.10 -18.01 8.21
N LYS A 179 -0.88 -17.10 8.10
CA LYS A 179 -2.12 -17.33 7.36
C LYS A 179 -1.87 -17.35 5.84
N LEU A 180 -1.15 -16.36 5.33
CA LEU A 180 -0.84 -16.24 3.90
C LEU A 180 0.00 -17.42 3.40
N GLY A 181 0.93 -17.94 4.20
CA GLY A 181 1.76 -19.09 3.86
C GLY A 181 0.99 -20.43 3.73
N ARG A 182 -0.27 -20.45 4.12
CA ARG A 182 -1.17 -21.62 4.00
C ARG A 182 -2.19 -21.50 2.87
N LEU A 183 -2.24 -20.33 2.22
CA LEU A 183 -3.19 -20.04 1.16
C LEU A 183 -2.52 -20.19 -0.20
N PRO A 184 -3.24 -20.74 -1.19
CA PRO A 184 -2.73 -20.78 -2.54
C PRO A 184 -2.54 -19.38 -3.13
N LEU A 185 -1.52 -19.22 -3.94
CA LEU A 185 -1.31 -18.04 -4.77
C LEU A 185 -2.36 -18.01 -5.89
N THR A 186 -2.75 -16.83 -6.32
CA THR A 186 -3.68 -16.65 -7.46
C THR A 186 -3.00 -16.93 -8.80
N TYR A 187 -1.70 -16.64 -8.91
CA TYR A 187 -0.90 -16.77 -10.13
C TYR A 187 0.49 -17.28 -9.80
N GLN A 188 1.13 -17.90 -10.78
CA GLN A 188 2.55 -18.26 -10.68
C GLN A 188 3.40 -16.99 -10.46
N PRO A 189 4.33 -17.01 -9.49
CA PRO A 189 5.17 -15.85 -9.19
C PRO A 189 5.89 -15.31 -10.44
N GLY A 190 5.79 -13.99 -10.63
CA GLY A 190 6.41 -13.27 -11.75
C GLY A 190 5.62 -13.25 -13.05
N THR A 191 4.47 -13.91 -13.14
CA THR A 191 3.72 -14.02 -14.40
C THR A 191 2.66 -12.95 -14.60
N THR A 192 2.05 -12.49 -13.51
CA THR A 192 0.90 -11.59 -13.57
C THR A 192 1.03 -10.48 -12.54
N TYR A 193 0.80 -9.24 -12.98
CA TYR A 193 0.64 -8.12 -12.06
C TYR A 193 -0.76 -8.21 -11.42
N ALA A 194 -0.79 -8.29 -10.11
CA ALA A 194 -2.02 -8.24 -9.33
C ALA A 194 -1.78 -7.43 -8.06
N TRP A 195 -2.59 -6.41 -7.83
CA TRP A 195 -2.52 -5.62 -6.60
C TRP A 195 -2.67 -6.54 -5.40
N SER A 196 -1.64 -6.65 -4.60
CA SER A 196 -1.60 -7.61 -3.50
C SER A 196 -1.38 -6.94 -2.16
N LYS A 197 -1.73 -7.67 -1.10
CA LYS A 197 -1.42 -7.30 0.27
C LYS A 197 -0.03 -7.80 0.61
N TRP A 198 0.87 -6.91 0.87
CA TRP A 198 2.17 -7.16 1.48
C TRP A 198 2.65 -5.92 2.23
#